data_dc457e669d80a117c5a4d0ced0fa4963
#
_entry.id   dc457e669d80a117c5a4d0ced0fa4963
#
_cell.length_a   1.000
_cell.length_b   1.000
_cell.length_c   1.000
_cell.angle_alpha   90.00
_cell.angle_beta   90.00
_cell.angle_gamma   90.00
#
_symmetry.space_group_name_H-M   'P 1'
#
loop_
_entity.id
_entity.type
_entity.pdbx_description
1 polymer ?
#
loop_
_entity_poly.entity_id
_entity_poly.type
_entity_poly.pdbx_seq_one_letter_code
_entity_poly.pdbx_strand_id
1 'polypeptide(L)'
;MLENALVACPAPLWTQRLWSAPSDHSLPPEFAEFWYITYHTLFWLDLYLSGSREEEFAPPAPFIWTELDPAVSPERPYTKEELHAYLAATRQKCDAQLFALTDERARQVVEYPWAEEQAVSFLELQLYNMRHVQEHAAQLSLFLGQHAIPDAALDWVPRAKDEPGS
;
A
#
# COMPACT_ATOMS: atom_id res chain seq x y z
N MET A 1 -4.07 -0.26 11.05
CA MET A 1 -3.13 -1.39 10.88
C MET A 1 -1.87 -0.97 10.14
N LEU A 2 -1.93 -0.58 8.86
CA LEU A 2 -0.73 -0.20 8.09
C LEU A 2 0.10 0.91 8.77
N GLU A 3 -0.54 2.02 9.20
CA GLU A 3 0.12 3.10 9.90
C GLU A 3 0.82 2.64 11.19
N ASN A 4 0.17 1.78 11.97
CA ASN A 4 0.75 1.25 13.21
C ASN A 4 1.99 0.40 12.94
N ALA A 5 1.94 -0.46 11.93
CA ALA A 5 3.10 -1.26 11.53
C ALA A 5 4.26 -0.35 11.07
N LEU A 6 3.95 0.64 10.22
CA LEU A 6 4.93 1.62 9.74
C LEU A 6 5.60 2.38 10.90
N VAL A 7 4.81 2.89 11.85
CA VAL A 7 5.32 3.65 13.01
C VAL A 7 6.13 2.75 13.95
N ALA A 8 5.63 1.53 14.24
CA ALA A 8 6.24 0.61 15.18
C ALA A 8 7.53 -0.04 14.68
N CYS A 9 7.78 -0.07 13.36
CA CYS A 9 8.97 -0.71 12.80
C CYS A 9 10.26 -0.01 13.26
N PRO A 10 11.14 -0.68 14.00
CA PRO A 10 12.43 -0.10 14.40
C PRO A 10 13.41 -0.06 13.23
N ALA A 11 14.36 0.88 13.26
CA ALA A 11 15.33 1.07 12.19
C ALA A 11 16.09 -0.20 11.76
N PRO A 12 16.50 -1.13 12.65
CA PRO A 12 17.16 -2.35 12.22
C PRO A 12 16.30 -3.32 11.41
N LEU A 13 14.96 -3.24 11.52
CA LEU A 13 14.03 -4.09 10.78
C LEU A 13 13.57 -3.46 9.46
N TRP A 14 13.85 -2.19 9.24
CA TRP A 14 13.37 -1.41 8.09
C TRP A 14 13.76 -2.02 6.74
N THR A 15 14.99 -2.52 6.62
CA THR A 15 15.55 -3.17 5.43
C THR A 15 15.65 -4.70 5.60
N GLN A 16 15.02 -5.27 6.61
CA GLN A 16 14.96 -6.72 6.73
C GLN A 16 13.83 -7.29 5.90
N ARG A 17 14.07 -8.47 5.37
CA ARG A 17 13.10 -9.19 4.55
C ARG A 17 12.07 -9.89 5.43
N LEU A 18 10.81 -9.78 5.04
CA LEU A 18 9.71 -10.48 5.69
C LEU A 18 9.77 -11.99 5.46
N TRP A 19 10.35 -12.39 4.32
CA TRP A 19 10.55 -13.80 3.96
C TRP A 19 11.82 -13.98 3.15
N SER A 20 12.32 -15.21 3.12
CA SER A 20 13.41 -15.62 2.23
C SER A 20 12.80 -16.13 0.94
N ALA A 21 13.06 -15.46 -0.16
CA ALA A 21 12.68 -15.96 -1.48
C ALA A 21 13.57 -17.15 -1.86
N PRO A 22 13.02 -18.18 -2.54
CA PRO A 22 13.85 -19.21 -3.19
C PRO A 22 14.86 -18.57 -4.13
N SER A 23 16.00 -19.22 -4.31
CA SER A 23 17.12 -18.69 -5.13
C SER A 23 16.82 -18.54 -6.62
N ASP A 24 15.69 -19.05 -7.08
CA ASP A 24 15.19 -19.00 -8.46
C ASP A 24 14.12 -17.91 -8.70
N HIS A 25 13.81 -17.09 -7.68
CA HIS A 25 12.89 -15.97 -7.85
C HIS A 25 13.49 -14.87 -8.73
N SER A 26 12.72 -14.47 -9.74
CA SER A 26 13.10 -13.42 -10.70
C SER A 26 13.05 -12.00 -10.13
N LEU A 27 12.41 -11.80 -8.97
CA LEU A 27 12.26 -10.46 -8.36
C LEU A 27 13.49 -10.09 -7.52
N PRO A 28 13.88 -8.82 -7.52
CA PRO A 28 14.94 -8.31 -6.66
C PRO A 28 14.71 -8.64 -5.18
N PRO A 29 15.75 -9.01 -4.44
CA PRO A 29 15.61 -9.41 -3.04
C PRO A 29 15.01 -8.33 -2.12
N GLU A 30 15.23 -7.07 -2.43
CA GLU A 30 14.69 -5.92 -1.71
C GLU A 30 13.16 -5.84 -1.75
N PHE A 31 12.51 -6.48 -2.73
CA PHE A 31 11.05 -6.53 -2.83
C PHE A 31 10.38 -7.30 -1.68
N ALA A 32 11.15 -8.06 -0.90
CA ALA A 32 10.69 -8.67 0.34
C ALA A 32 11.00 -7.85 1.60
N GLU A 33 11.65 -6.70 1.49
CA GLU A 33 12.02 -5.87 2.63
C GLU A 33 10.82 -5.09 3.19
N PHE A 34 10.85 -4.80 4.49
CA PHE A 34 9.76 -4.12 5.18
C PHE A 34 9.37 -2.78 4.52
N TRP A 35 10.37 -1.94 4.21
CA TRP A 35 10.14 -0.65 3.55
C TRP A 35 9.50 -0.83 2.18
N TYR A 36 9.95 -1.84 1.41
CA TYR A 36 9.44 -2.07 0.07
C TYR A 36 7.99 -2.54 0.07
N ILE A 37 7.63 -3.49 0.94
CA ILE A 37 6.23 -3.93 1.10
C ILE A 37 5.33 -2.75 1.52
N THR A 38 5.84 -1.85 2.37
CA THR A 38 5.11 -0.63 2.73
C THR A 38 4.92 0.29 1.52
N TYR A 39 5.99 0.51 0.73
CA TYR A 39 5.93 1.29 -0.51
C TYR A 39 4.98 0.66 -1.53
N HIS A 40 5.11 -0.64 -1.81
CA HIS A 40 4.24 -1.42 -2.68
C HIS A 40 2.76 -1.21 -2.31
N THR A 41 2.45 -1.38 -1.05
CA THR A 41 1.07 -1.19 -0.56
C THR A 41 0.53 0.21 -0.87
N LEU A 42 1.34 1.24 -0.64
CA LEU A 42 0.95 2.64 -0.84
C LEU A 42 0.87 3.01 -2.32
N PHE A 43 1.77 2.49 -3.14
CA PHE A 43 1.77 2.70 -4.59
C PHE A 43 0.46 2.19 -5.22
N TRP A 44 0.12 0.94 -4.96
CA TRP A 44 -1.09 0.34 -5.51
C TRP A 44 -2.37 0.94 -4.89
N LEU A 45 -2.34 1.30 -3.59
CA LEU A 45 -3.42 2.05 -2.97
C LEU A 45 -3.69 3.36 -3.73
N ASP A 46 -2.66 4.12 -4.03
CA ASP A 46 -2.76 5.42 -4.69
C ASP A 46 -3.23 5.27 -6.14
N LEU A 47 -2.66 4.33 -6.89
CA LEU A 47 -3.07 4.02 -8.26
C LEU A 47 -4.54 3.63 -8.33
N TYR A 48 -4.98 2.68 -7.51
CA TYR A 48 -6.37 2.21 -7.53
C TYR A 48 -7.38 3.29 -7.08
N LEU A 49 -7.01 4.13 -6.14
CA LEU A 49 -7.82 5.29 -5.76
C LEU A 49 -7.98 6.29 -6.92
N SER A 50 -6.99 6.41 -7.79
CA SER A 50 -7.10 7.30 -8.96
C SER A 50 -8.12 6.76 -9.98
N GLY A 51 -8.20 5.44 -10.13
CA GLY A 51 -8.93 4.80 -11.23
C GLY A 51 -8.30 5.09 -12.60
N SER A 52 -7.05 5.57 -12.61
CA SER A 52 -6.28 5.84 -13.83
C SER A 52 -5.70 4.54 -14.38
N ARG A 53 -5.38 4.53 -15.66
CA ARG A 53 -4.55 3.47 -16.24
C ARG A 53 -3.12 3.57 -15.70
N GLU A 54 -2.39 2.46 -15.72
CA GLU A 54 -1.01 2.41 -15.23
C GLU A 54 -0.10 3.40 -15.96
N GLU A 55 -0.26 3.55 -17.28
CA GLU A 55 0.54 4.45 -18.13
C GLU A 55 0.27 5.94 -17.84
N GLU A 56 -0.88 6.26 -17.26
CA GLU A 56 -1.29 7.62 -16.93
C GLU A 56 -0.99 8.00 -15.48
N PHE A 57 -0.60 7.01 -14.66
CA PHE A 57 -0.34 7.22 -13.26
C PHE A 57 1.11 7.62 -13.01
N ALA A 58 1.30 8.63 -12.14
CA ALA A 58 2.60 9.02 -11.63
C ALA A 58 2.54 9.11 -10.10
N PRO A 59 3.35 8.33 -9.36
CA PRO A 59 3.44 8.48 -7.92
C PRO A 59 4.01 9.85 -7.57
N PRO A 60 3.70 10.42 -6.38
CA PRO A 60 4.27 11.68 -5.96
C PRO A 60 5.78 11.55 -5.70
N ALA A 61 6.55 12.60 -5.93
CA ALA A 61 7.97 12.60 -5.57
C ALA A 61 8.15 12.36 -4.05
N PRO A 62 9.17 11.61 -3.62
CA PRO A 62 10.29 11.07 -4.38
C PRO A 62 10.06 9.67 -4.98
N PHE A 63 8.83 9.14 -4.94
CA PHE A 63 8.52 7.78 -5.37
C PHE A 63 8.61 7.63 -6.90
N ILE A 64 9.02 6.45 -7.35
CA ILE A 64 9.22 6.12 -8.76
C ILE A 64 8.41 4.88 -9.16
N TRP A 65 8.40 4.53 -10.43
CA TRP A 65 7.54 3.49 -11.02
C TRP A 65 8.05 2.04 -10.87
N THR A 66 8.83 1.73 -9.86
CA THR A 66 9.37 0.37 -9.67
C THR A 66 8.30 -0.72 -9.73
N GLU A 67 7.09 -0.43 -9.27
CA GLU A 67 5.98 -1.39 -9.29
C GLU A 67 5.45 -1.70 -10.70
N LEU A 68 5.60 -0.78 -11.63
CA LEU A 68 5.18 -0.94 -13.03
C LEU A 68 6.34 -1.37 -13.93
N ASP A 69 7.57 -1.07 -13.53
CA ASP A 69 8.80 -1.46 -14.23
C ASP A 69 9.88 -1.91 -13.25
N PRO A 70 10.02 -3.22 -13.00
CA PRO A 70 11.03 -3.76 -12.09
C PRO A 70 12.48 -3.47 -12.49
N ALA A 71 12.73 -3.02 -13.72
CA ALA A 71 14.06 -2.56 -14.14
C ALA A 71 14.43 -1.18 -13.57
N VAL A 72 13.43 -0.46 -13.03
CA VAL A 72 13.60 0.85 -12.42
C VAL A 72 13.55 0.69 -10.91
N SER A 73 14.69 0.69 -10.25
CA SER A 73 14.78 0.60 -8.78
C SER A 73 15.15 1.94 -8.16
N PRO A 74 14.65 2.26 -6.97
CA PRO A 74 15.05 3.47 -6.25
C PRO A 74 16.52 3.37 -5.86
N GLU A 75 17.22 4.50 -5.87
CA GLU A 75 18.65 4.58 -5.51
C GLU A 75 18.93 4.16 -4.05
N ARG A 76 17.92 4.25 -3.20
CA ARG A 76 17.97 3.90 -1.78
C ARG A 76 16.60 3.45 -1.28
N PRO A 77 16.53 2.75 -0.15
CA PRO A 77 15.27 2.55 0.56
C PRO A 77 14.59 3.90 0.87
N TYR A 78 13.28 3.97 0.68
CA TYR A 78 12.51 5.12 1.14
C TYR A 78 12.53 5.17 2.67
N THR A 79 12.58 6.38 3.22
CA THR A 79 12.58 6.56 4.68
C THR A 79 11.19 6.35 5.26
N LYS A 80 11.14 6.13 6.57
CA LYS A 80 9.87 6.02 7.30
C LYS A 80 9.03 7.29 7.17
N GLU A 81 9.67 8.44 7.21
CA GLU A 81 9.04 9.75 7.10
C GLU A 81 8.44 9.97 5.70
N GLU A 82 9.16 9.56 4.65
CA GLU A 82 8.67 9.63 3.27
C GLU A 82 7.42 8.76 3.11
N LEU A 83 7.47 7.49 3.55
CA LEU A 83 6.32 6.59 3.45
C LEU A 83 5.15 6.98 4.37
N HIS A 84 5.43 7.58 5.53
CA HIS A 84 4.38 8.11 6.39
C HIS A 84 3.67 9.33 5.75
N ALA A 85 4.42 10.20 5.09
CA ALA A 85 3.84 11.31 4.33
C ALA A 85 3.00 10.80 3.15
N TYR A 86 3.47 9.76 2.45
CA TYR A 86 2.70 9.14 1.37
C TYR A 86 1.39 8.52 1.88
N LEU A 87 1.45 7.79 3.00
CA LEU A 87 0.25 7.24 3.65
C LEU A 87 -0.75 8.35 4.01
N ALA A 88 -0.28 9.47 4.54
CA ALA A 88 -1.15 10.60 4.89
C ALA A 88 -1.83 11.20 3.64
N ALA A 89 -1.08 11.36 2.55
CA ALA A 89 -1.62 11.86 1.28
C ALA A 89 -2.64 10.89 0.66
N THR A 90 -2.34 9.60 0.63
CA THR A 90 -3.27 8.58 0.10
C THR A 90 -4.52 8.43 0.95
N ARG A 91 -4.42 8.63 2.27
CA ARG A 91 -5.59 8.66 3.16
C ARG A 91 -6.51 9.84 2.81
N GLN A 92 -5.97 11.04 2.64
CA GLN A 92 -6.75 12.20 2.22
C GLN A 92 -7.42 11.99 0.85
N LYS A 93 -6.70 11.37 -0.08
CA LYS A 93 -7.25 10.99 -1.39
C LYS A 93 -8.39 9.98 -1.24
N CYS A 94 -8.22 8.96 -0.39
CA CYS A 94 -9.25 7.98 -0.11
C CYS A 94 -10.53 8.63 0.44
N ASP A 95 -10.40 9.48 1.45
CA ASP A 95 -11.52 10.21 2.05
C ASP A 95 -12.24 11.06 0.99
N ALA A 96 -11.50 11.78 0.16
CA ALA A 96 -12.06 12.57 -0.92
C ALA A 96 -12.80 11.73 -1.98
N GLN A 97 -12.23 10.60 -2.39
CA GLN A 97 -12.85 9.68 -3.35
C GLN A 97 -14.13 9.04 -2.80
N LEU A 98 -14.12 8.63 -1.54
CA LEU A 98 -15.30 8.03 -0.90
C LEU A 98 -16.42 9.06 -0.70
N PHE A 99 -16.06 10.29 -0.31
CA PHE A 99 -17.04 11.38 -0.15
C PHE A 99 -17.68 11.79 -1.49
N ALA A 100 -16.91 11.76 -2.57
CA ALA A 100 -17.38 12.11 -3.91
C ALA A 100 -17.98 10.93 -4.69
N LEU A 101 -18.06 9.75 -4.09
CA LEU A 101 -18.50 8.53 -4.78
C LEU A 101 -20.00 8.62 -5.15
N THR A 102 -20.28 8.55 -6.44
CA THR A 102 -21.65 8.46 -6.98
C THR A 102 -21.93 7.07 -7.51
N ASP A 103 -23.19 6.72 -7.69
CA ASP A 103 -23.62 5.47 -8.30
C ASP A 103 -23.04 5.29 -9.72
N GLU A 104 -22.90 6.39 -10.47
CA GLU A 104 -22.31 6.38 -11.81
C GLU A 104 -20.83 6.03 -11.73
N ARG A 105 -20.07 6.72 -10.86
CA ARG A 105 -18.65 6.45 -10.64
C ARG A 105 -18.42 5.04 -10.11
N ALA A 106 -19.22 4.57 -9.19
CA ALA A 106 -19.14 3.22 -8.62
C ALA A 106 -19.24 2.12 -9.69
N ARG A 107 -20.08 2.32 -10.71
CA ARG A 107 -20.31 1.37 -11.81
C ARG A 107 -19.39 1.58 -13.00
N GLN A 108 -18.59 2.64 -13.01
CA GLN A 108 -17.65 2.91 -14.11
C GLN A 108 -16.67 1.75 -14.24
N VAL A 109 -16.57 1.20 -15.45
CA VAL A 109 -15.60 0.14 -15.77
C VAL A 109 -14.19 0.74 -15.78
N VAL A 110 -13.27 0.06 -15.12
CA VAL A 110 -11.85 0.36 -15.11
C VAL A 110 -11.07 -0.84 -15.64
N GLU A 111 -9.95 -0.58 -16.31
CA GLU A 111 -9.14 -1.60 -16.97
C GLU A 111 -7.78 -1.67 -16.30
N TYR A 112 -7.39 -2.87 -15.87
CA TYR A 112 -6.07 -3.17 -15.32
C TYR A 112 -5.51 -4.44 -15.97
N PRO A 113 -4.19 -4.54 -16.24
CA PRO A 113 -3.58 -5.68 -16.90
C PRO A 113 -3.80 -7.02 -16.19
N TRP A 114 -3.88 -7.01 -14.85
CA TRP A 114 -4.14 -8.23 -14.07
C TRP A 114 -5.59 -8.73 -14.14
N ALA A 115 -6.50 -7.91 -14.68
CA ALA A 115 -7.92 -8.25 -14.85
C ALA A 115 -8.25 -8.73 -16.28
N GLU A 116 -7.31 -9.39 -16.94
CA GLU A 116 -7.18 -9.69 -18.37
C GLU A 116 -8.47 -10.07 -19.13
N GLU A 117 -9.52 -10.56 -18.47
CA GLU A 117 -10.77 -10.97 -19.15
C GLU A 117 -12.04 -10.52 -18.40
N GLN A 118 -11.92 -9.80 -17.31
CA GLN A 118 -13.07 -9.37 -16.52
C GLN A 118 -13.10 -7.86 -16.36
N ALA A 119 -14.14 -7.25 -16.89
CA ALA A 119 -14.42 -5.86 -16.60
C ALA A 119 -14.67 -5.68 -15.09
N VAL A 120 -13.90 -4.82 -14.45
CA VAL A 120 -14.01 -4.51 -13.01
C VAL A 120 -14.63 -3.13 -12.87
N SER A 121 -15.65 -2.98 -12.03
CA SER A 121 -16.17 -1.65 -11.70
C SER A 121 -15.22 -0.92 -10.74
N PHE A 122 -15.30 0.41 -10.75
CA PHE A 122 -14.50 1.20 -9.81
C PHE A 122 -14.75 0.81 -8.35
N LEU A 123 -16.00 0.50 -7.98
CA LEU A 123 -16.33 0.03 -6.63
C LEU A 123 -15.66 -1.32 -6.32
N GLU A 124 -15.74 -2.30 -7.23
CA GLU A 124 -15.06 -3.59 -7.05
C GLU A 124 -13.56 -3.42 -6.91
N LEU A 125 -12.96 -2.51 -7.69
CA LEU A 125 -11.55 -2.15 -7.55
C LEU A 125 -11.25 -1.60 -6.15
N GLN A 126 -12.12 -0.75 -5.57
CA GLN A 126 -11.90 -0.22 -4.21
C GLN A 126 -12.04 -1.32 -3.14
N LEU A 127 -12.93 -2.29 -3.31
CA LEU A 127 -13.01 -3.45 -2.41
C LEU A 127 -11.75 -4.33 -2.50
N TYR A 128 -11.24 -4.53 -3.70
CA TYR A 128 -9.95 -5.20 -3.91
C TYR A 128 -8.80 -4.43 -3.26
N ASN A 129 -8.76 -3.12 -3.45
CA ASN A 129 -7.76 -2.22 -2.87
C ASN A 129 -7.75 -2.30 -1.32
N MET A 130 -8.93 -2.27 -0.70
CA MET A 130 -9.07 -2.44 0.75
C MET A 130 -8.50 -3.79 1.22
N ARG A 131 -8.80 -4.89 0.51
CA ARG A 131 -8.25 -6.22 0.82
C ARG A 131 -6.73 -6.24 0.68
N HIS A 132 -6.19 -5.66 -0.38
CA HIS A 132 -4.75 -5.57 -0.63
C HIS A 132 -4.02 -4.83 0.50
N VAL A 133 -4.53 -3.68 0.92
CA VAL A 133 -3.97 -2.94 2.06
C VAL A 133 -4.03 -3.76 3.36
N GLN A 134 -5.13 -4.47 3.62
CA GLN A 134 -5.26 -5.32 4.81
C GLN A 134 -4.29 -6.51 4.79
N GLU A 135 -4.10 -7.13 3.63
CA GLU A 135 -3.19 -8.27 3.46
C GLU A 135 -1.75 -7.88 3.79
N HIS A 136 -1.25 -6.80 3.21
CA HIS A 136 0.11 -6.34 3.47
C HIS A 136 0.27 -5.76 4.88
N ALA A 137 -0.71 -5.05 5.40
CA ALA A 137 -0.68 -4.59 6.78
C ALA A 137 -0.61 -5.77 7.78
N ALA A 138 -1.28 -6.89 7.48
CA ALA A 138 -1.20 -8.10 8.30
C ALA A 138 0.18 -8.78 8.18
N GLN A 139 0.78 -8.83 6.99
CA GLN A 139 2.14 -9.35 6.79
C GLN A 139 3.18 -8.54 7.58
N LEU A 140 3.13 -7.21 7.48
CA LEU A 140 4.01 -6.30 8.22
C LEU A 140 3.83 -6.46 9.74
N SER A 141 2.58 -6.53 10.22
CA SER A 141 2.29 -6.72 11.64
C SER A 141 2.75 -8.09 12.15
N LEU A 142 2.57 -9.16 11.35
CA LEU A 142 3.07 -10.50 11.68
C LEU A 142 4.59 -10.51 11.80
N PHE A 143 5.29 -9.89 10.84
CA PHE A 143 6.74 -9.76 10.87
C PHE A 143 7.24 -9.07 12.14
N LEU A 144 6.63 -7.93 12.50
CA LEU A 144 6.98 -7.21 13.73
C LEU A 144 6.68 -8.05 14.98
N GLY A 145 5.56 -8.75 15.02
CA GLY A 145 5.22 -9.66 16.12
C GLY A 145 6.25 -10.79 16.29
N GLN A 146 6.76 -11.35 15.18
CA GLN A 146 7.84 -12.36 15.21
C GLN A 146 9.16 -11.80 15.78
N HIS A 147 9.37 -10.49 15.70
CA HIS A 147 10.51 -9.78 16.29
C HIS A 147 10.20 -9.19 17.68
N ALA A 148 9.13 -9.65 18.32
CA ALA A 148 8.71 -9.21 19.65
C ALA A 148 8.45 -7.69 19.78
N ILE A 149 7.94 -7.07 18.72
CA ILE A 149 7.51 -5.67 18.74
C ILE A 149 6.04 -5.64 19.17
N PRO A 150 5.72 -5.22 20.41
CA PRO A 150 4.39 -5.42 20.99
C PRO A 150 3.28 -4.56 20.38
N ASP A 151 3.59 -3.35 19.94
CA ASP A 151 2.60 -2.38 19.48
C ASP A 151 2.09 -2.64 18.05
N ALA A 152 2.78 -3.48 17.30
CA ALA A 152 2.43 -3.80 15.92
C ALA A 152 1.23 -4.74 15.79
N ALA A 153 0.89 -5.46 16.86
CA ALA A 153 -0.10 -6.56 16.81
C ALA A 153 -1.53 -6.14 17.16
N LEU A 154 -1.82 -4.86 17.48
CA LEU A 154 -2.93 -4.57 18.38
C LEU A 154 -4.17 -3.96 17.75
N ASP A 155 -4.18 -3.48 16.54
CA ASP A 155 -5.40 -2.94 15.94
C ASP A 155 -6.06 -3.93 14.98
N TRP A 156 -6.72 -4.92 15.57
CA TRP A 156 -7.57 -5.85 14.83
C TRP A 156 -8.82 -5.19 14.23
N VAL A 157 -9.22 -4.05 14.79
CA VAL A 157 -10.40 -3.30 14.34
C VAL A 157 -9.97 -1.85 14.11
N PRO A 158 -10.00 -1.35 12.87
CA PRO A 158 -9.84 0.08 12.62
C PRO A 158 -10.96 0.82 13.35
N ARG A 159 -10.58 1.70 14.27
CA ARG A 159 -11.55 2.61 14.91
C ARG A 159 -11.73 3.82 14.01
N ALA A 160 -12.96 4.20 13.73
CA ALA A 160 -13.23 5.54 13.25
C ALA A 160 -12.61 6.51 14.25
N LYS A 161 -11.81 7.46 13.79
CA LYS A 161 -11.32 8.52 14.65
C LYS A 161 -12.55 9.29 15.11
N ASP A 162 -12.72 9.43 16.43
CA ASP A 162 -13.71 10.34 16.96
C ASP A 162 -13.43 11.72 16.35
N GLU A 163 -14.42 12.31 15.73
CA GLU A 163 -14.29 13.69 15.26
C GLU A 163 -13.89 14.56 16.47
N PRO A 164 -12.88 15.42 16.35
CA PRO A 164 -12.55 16.31 17.45
C PRO A 164 -13.69 17.31 17.64
N GLY A 165 -14.55 17.02 18.60
CA GLY A 165 -15.47 17.98 19.19
C GLY A 165 -16.72 18.33 18.38
N SER A 166 -17.77 17.57 18.61
CA SER A 166 -19.14 18.14 18.63
C SER A 166 -19.47 18.63 20.02
#